data_288193f2ad78b8b41e6fb83e583c18bb
#
_entry.id   288193f2ad78b8b41e6fb83e583c18bb
#
_cell.length_a   1.000
_cell.length_b   1.000
_cell.length_c   1.000
_cell.angle_alpha   90.00
_cell.angle_beta   90.00
_cell.angle_gamma   90.00
#
_symmetry.space_group_name_H-M   'P 1'
#
loop_
_entity.id
_entity.type
_entity.pdbx_description
1 polymer ?
#
loop_
_entity_poly.entity_id
_entity_poly.type
_entity_poly.pdbx_seq_one_letter_code
_entity_poly.pdbx_strand_id
1 'polypeptide(L)'
;MNEVRAGQVGQIAILFERHHRALFRYFVSMHRDRELAEDLVQDVFFRMLRYRSSFDPAQSFVAWMYQIAHNASLDYVRKQRGTVVDIDEFTERRAELASSAPGPEEAAVRKEHLALLGRALDLLPEDKREILVLSRFQEMKYEEIAAVLRCEVATVKVRVYRAVRALEQLFQGLEKEKAS
;
A
#
# COMPACT_ATOMS: atom_id res chain seq x y z
N MET A 1 16.99 -12.49 3.70
CA MET A 1 16.59 -12.40 5.14
C MET A 1 17.26 -13.44 6.02
N ASN A 2 17.46 -14.66 5.55
CA ASN A 2 18.16 -15.71 6.33
C ASN A 2 19.56 -15.29 6.82
N GLU A 3 20.34 -14.63 5.99
CA GLU A 3 21.66 -14.09 6.34
C GLU A 3 21.59 -13.00 7.41
N VAL A 4 20.59 -12.10 7.30
CA VAL A 4 20.33 -11.06 8.32
C VAL A 4 19.95 -11.69 9.66
N ARG A 5 19.12 -12.75 9.64
CA ARG A 5 18.76 -13.54 10.82
C ARG A 5 19.99 -14.21 11.43
N ALA A 6 20.92 -14.70 10.61
CA ALA A 6 22.18 -15.32 11.03
C ALA A 6 23.24 -14.30 11.54
N GLY A 7 22.90 -13.02 11.61
CA GLY A 7 23.77 -11.97 12.15
C GLY A 7 24.50 -11.12 11.10
N GLN A 8 24.36 -11.42 9.80
CA GLN A 8 24.94 -10.61 8.74
C GLN A 8 24.05 -9.38 8.46
N VAL A 9 24.06 -8.45 9.40
CA VAL A 9 23.16 -7.26 9.39
C VAL A 9 23.37 -6.39 8.13
N GLY A 10 24.57 -6.36 7.56
CA GLY A 10 24.86 -5.60 6.33
C GLY A 10 24.01 -6.04 5.12
N GLN A 11 23.49 -7.26 5.11
CA GLN A 11 22.62 -7.77 4.05
C GLN A 11 21.23 -7.09 4.01
N ILE A 12 20.88 -6.31 5.05
CA ILE A 12 19.65 -5.51 5.05
C ILE A 12 19.67 -4.43 3.96
N ALA A 13 20.86 -3.92 3.60
CA ALA A 13 20.99 -2.94 2.53
C ALA A 13 20.52 -3.50 1.18
N ILE A 14 20.81 -4.78 0.89
CA ILE A 14 20.36 -5.46 -0.33
C ILE A 14 18.83 -5.59 -0.33
N LEU A 15 18.23 -5.89 0.82
CA LEU A 15 16.79 -5.96 0.96
C LEU A 15 16.15 -4.57 0.82
N PHE A 16 16.79 -3.54 1.37
CA PHE A 16 16.37 -2.14 1.21
C PHE A 16 16.33 -1.77 -0.28
N GLU A 17 17.44 -1.90 -1.00
CA GLU A 17 17.52 -1.57 -2.42
C GLU A 17 16.46 -2.30 -3.26
N ARG A 18 16.14 -3.53 -2.90
CA ARG A 18 15.15 -4.36 -3.63
C ARG A 18 13.71 -3.98 -3.33
N HIS A 19 13.39 -3.58 -2.09
CA HIS A 19 12.00 -3.51 -1.62
C HIS A 19 11.53 -2.11 -1.21
N HIS A 20 12.44 -1.13 -0.97
CA HIS A 20 12.04 0.21 -0.49
C HIS A 20 11.03 0.91 -1.41
N ARG A 21 11.21 0.80 -2.74
CA ARG A 21 10.27 1.41 -3.71
C ARG A 21 8.87 0.79 -3.67
N ALA A 22 8.78 -0.51 -3.46
CA ALA A 22 7.50 -1.21 -3.36
C ALA A 22 6.77 -0.82 -2.05
N LEU A 23 7.49 -0.78 -0.93
CA LEU A 23 6.97 -0.30 0.35
C LEU A 23 6.57 1.17 0.29
N PHE A 24 7.38 2.03 -0.33
CA PHE A 24 7.05 3.43 -0.53
C PHE A 24 5.73 3.60 -1.29
N ARG A 25 5.57 2.90 -2.44
CA ARG A 25 4.30 2.93 -3.19
C ARG A 25 3.12 2.43 -2.36
N TYR A 26 3.31 1.38 -1.56
CA TYR A 26 2.29 0.89 -0.64
C TYR A 26 1.86 1.99 0.34
N PHE A 27 2.80 2.63 1.05
CA PHE A 27 2.47 3.65 2.03
C PHE A 27 1.89 4.92 1.40
N VAL A 28 2.41 5.37 0.25
CA VAL A 28 1.80 6.49 -0.50
C VAL A 28 0.36 6.16 -0.91
N SER A 29 0.09 4.93 -1.33
CA SER A 29 -1.28 4.50 -1.68
C SER A 29 -2.21 4.43 -0.46
N MET A 30 -1.66 4.18 0.74
CA MET A 30 -2.44 4.12 1.98
C MET A 30 -2.68 5.49 2.60
N HIS A 31 -1.65 6.34 2.68
CA HIS A 31 -1.66 7.56 3.48
C HIS A 31 -1.59 8.85 2.67
N ARG A 32 -1.19 8.82 1.38
CA ARG A 32 -1.03 9.95 0.45
C ARG A 32 -0.02 10.99 0.87
N ASP A 33 0.70 10.75 1.90
CA ASP A 33 1.77 11.56 2.43
C ASP A 33 3.10 10.89 2.03
N ARG A 34 3.93 11.60 1.26
CA ARG A 34 5.21 11.08 0.78
C ARG A 34 6.27 11.08 1.88
N GLU A 35 6.27 12.10 2.72
CA GLU A 35 7.21 12.23 3.84
C GLU A 35 6.93 11.14 4.86
N LEU A 36 5.67 10.97 5.24
CA LEU A 36 5.23 9.86 6.08
C LEU A 36 5.57 8.49 5.45
N ALA A 37 5.39 8.34 4.15
CA ALA A 37 5.71 7.08 3.48
C ALA A 37 7.21 6.75 3.56
N GLU A 38 8.09 7.73 3.45
CA GLU A 38 9.54 7.56 3.63
C GLU A 38 9.88 7.14 5.06
N ASP A 39 9.27 7.79 6.05
CA ASP A 39 9.45 7.46 7.46
C ASP A 39 8.96 6.03 7.78
N LEU A 40 7.79 5.65 7.26
CA LEU A 40 7.24 4.31 7.47
C LEU A 40 8.09 3.23 6.77
N VAL A 41 8.67 3.53 5.60
CA VAL A 41 9.64 2.61 4.97
C VAL A 41 10.83 2.38 5.89
N GLN A 42 11.42 3.44 6.46
CA GLN A 42 12.55 3.32 7.37
C GLN A 42 12.15 2.53 8.64
N ASP A 43 10.97 2.80 9.20
CA ASP A 43 10.45 2.07 10.37
C ASP A 43 10.28 0.57 10.08
N VAL A 44 9.79 0.21 8.89
CA VAL A 44 9.68 -1.21 8.48
C VAL A 44 11.05 -1.88 8.49
N PHE A 45 12.08 -1.29 7.89
CA PHE A 45 13.42 -1.88 7.87
C PHE A 45 14.05 -1.94 9.26
N PHE A 46 13.81 -0.93 10.11
CA PHE A 46 14.22 -0.96 11.51
C PHE A 46 13.52 -2.11 12.28
N ARG A 47 12.21 -2.27 12.12
CA ARG A 47 11.45 -3.38 12.71
C ARG A 47 11.91 -4.74 12.18
N MET A 48 12.23 -4.85 10.89
CA MET A 48 12.80 -6.08 10.31
C MET A 48 14.12 -6.47 10.98
N LEU A 49 15.00 -5.51 11.24
CA LEU A 49 16.24 -5.75 11.97
C LEU A 49 15.97 -6.16 13.43
N ARG A 50 15.06 -5.45 14.08
CA ARG A 50 14.70 -5.71 15.50
C ARG A 50 14.09 -7.09 15.68
N TYR A 51 13.20 -7.48 14.76
CA TYR A 51 12.45 -8.75 14.82
C TYR A 51 13.04 -9.85 13.93
N ARG A 52 14.29 -9.71 13.45
CA ARG A 52 14.91 -10.67 12.53
C ARG A 52 14.90 -12.11 13.00
N SER A 53 14.98 -12.34 14.32
CA SER A 53 14.94 -13.68 14.93
C SER A 53 13.57 -14.35 14.82
N SER A 54 12.49 -13.57 14.69
CA SER A 54 11.12 -14.07 14.55
C SER A 54 10.76 -14.45 13.10
N PHE A 55 11.64 -14.14 12.13
CA PHE A 55 11.41 -14.54 10.75
C PHE A 55 11.54 -16.06 10.60
N ASP A 56 10.47 -16.70 10.13
CA ASP A 56 10.45 -18.12 9.80
C ASP A 56 10.84 -18.31 8.32
N PRO A 57 11.98 -18.99 8.02
CA PRO A 57 12.41 -19.23 6.64
C PRO A 57 11.45 -20.07 5.79
N ALA A 58 10.52 -20.79 6.41
CA ALA A 58 9.48 -21.54 5.72
C ALA A 58 8.36 -20.64 5.17
N GLN A 59 8.27 -19.40 5.64
CA GLN A 59 7.26 -18.44 5.21
C GLN A 59 7.78 -17.52 4.10
N SER A 60 6.84 -16.95 3.32
CA SER A 60 7.18 -15.91 2.34
C SER A 60 7.79 -14.69 3.04
N PHE A 61 9.01 -14.32 2.64
CA PHE A 61 9.65 -13.09 3.10
C PHE A 61 8.81 -11.86 2.78
N VAL A 62 8.21 -11.82 1.60
CA VAL A 62 7.37 -10.69 1.15
C VAL A 62 6.14 -10.55 2.07
N ALA A 63 5.47 -11.66 2.38
CA ALA A 63 4.33 -11.64 3.30
C ALA A 63 4.74 -11.16 4.70
N TRP A 64 5.87 -11.62 5.23
CA TRP A 64 6.38 -11.17 6.53
C TRP A 64 6.74 -9.68 6.53
N MET A 65 7.38 -9.18 5.48
CA MET A 65 7.69 -7.76 5.31
C MET A 65 6.43 -6.90 5.27
N TYR A 66 5.42 -7.30 4.46
CA TYR A 66 4.16 -6.55 4.40
C TYR A 66 3.32 -6.67 5.67
N GLN A 67 3.46 -7.76 6.46
CA GLN A 67 2.85 -7.83 7.79
C GLN A 67 3.44 -6.78 8.73
N ILE A 68 4.75 -6.55 8.66
CA ILE A 68 5.40 -5.46 9.42
C ILE A 68 4.91 -4.10 8.92
N ALA A 69 4.79 -3.91 7.60
CA ALA A 69 4.30 -2.67 7.00
C ALA A 69 2.84 -2.38 7.39
N HIS A 70 1.96 -3.38 7.33
CA HIS A 70 0.58 -3.29 7.80
C HIS A 70 0.51 -2.85 9.27
N ASN A 71 1.28 -3.49 10.15
CA ASN A 71 1.32 -3.12 11.56
C ASN A 71 1.86 -1.69 11.77
N ALA A 72 2.88 -1.26 11.01
CA ALA A 72 3.41 0.11 11.09
C ALA A 72 2.35 1.14 10.68
N SER A 73 1.59 0.85 9.63
CA SER A 73 0.45 1.67 9.20
C SER A 73 -0.63 1.78 10.28
N LEU A 74 -1.04 0.67 10.87
CA LEU A 74 -2.02 0.65 11.96
C LEU A 74 -1.53 1.41 13.21
N ASP A 75 -0.27 1.25 13.58
CA ASP A 75 0.32 1.96 14.73
C ASP A 75 0.31 3.47 14.51
N TYR A 76 0.61 3.92 13.29
CA TYR A 76 0.53 5.33 12.90
C TYR A 76 -0.89 5.88 13.06
N VAL A 77 -1.89 5.21 12.47
CA VAL A 77 -3.30 5.63 12.55
C VAL A 77 -3.80 5.66 13.99
N ARG A 78 -3.40 4.70 14.82
CA ARG A 78 -3.75 4.68 16.26
C ARG A 78 -3.15 5.87 17.01
N LYS A 79 -1.91 6.23 16.72
CA LYS A 79 -1.25 7.41 17.33
C LYS A 79 -1.98 8.70 16.94
N GLN A 80 -2.34 8.85 15.66
CA GLN A 80 -3.09 10.01 15.18
C GLN A 80 -4.47 10.14 15.85
N ARG A 81 -5.21 9.05 16.00
CA ARG A 81 -6.52 9.06 16.67
C ARG A 81 -6.44 9.31 18.18
N GLY A 82 -5.30 9.01 18.82
CA GLY A 82 -5.05 9.31 20.22
C GLY A 82 -4.63 10.76 20.47
N THR A 83 -4.20 11.47 19.44
CA THR A 83 -3.90 12.89 19.45
C THR A 83 -5.04 13.57 18.69
N VAL A 84 -6.00 14.16 19.42
CA VAL A 84 -7.06 14.99 18.81
C VAL A 84 -6.38 16.20 18.19
N VAL A 85 -6.11 16.15 16.90
CA VAL A 85 -5.71 17.29 16.08
C VAL A 85 -6.73 17.40 14.98
N ASP A 86 -7.36 18.57 14.91
CA ASP A 86 -8.23 18.99 13.83
C ASP A 86 -7.60 18.67 12.48
N ILE A 87 -8.31 17.86 11.69
CA ILE A 87 -7.91 17.55 10.32
C ILE A 87 -8.56 18.55 9.41
N ASP A 88 -7.95 19.71 9.29
CA ASP A 88 -8.17 20.63 8.16
C ASP A 88 -6.87 20.75 7.36
N GLU A 89 -7.03 20.67 6.05
CA GLU A 89 -6.02 20.86 5.00
C GLU A 89 -5.12 19.65 4.64
N PHE A 90 -5.70 18.69 3.93
CA PHE A 90 -4.90 17.80 3.08
C PHE A 90 -4.73 18.43 1.69
N THR A 91 -3.57 19.05 1.49
CA THR A 91 -3.13 19.57 0.19
C THR A 91 -2.85 18.41 -0.77
N GLU A 92 -3.54 18.41 -1.90
CA GLU A 92 -3.33 17.47 -3.01
C GLU A 92 -1.89 17.54 -3.55
N ARG A 93 -1.04 16.59 -3.18
CA ARG A 93 0.19 16.28 -3.91
C ARG A 93 0.06 14.92 -4.58
N ARG A 94 -0.38 14.97 -5.82
CA ARG A 94 -0.48 13.83 -6.72
C ARG A 94 0.86 13.20 -6.99
N ALA A 95 1.04 11.92 -6.65
CA ALA A 95 2.13 11.11 -7.16
C ALA A 95 1.82 10.71 -8.61
N GLU A 96 2.61 11.16 -9.56
CA GLU A 96 2.54 10.72 -10.96
C GLU A 96 3.03 9.26 -11.06
N LEU A 97 2.11 8.37 -11.45
CA LEU A 97 2.48 7.05 -11.93
C LEU A 97 2.95 7.19 -13.37
N ALA A 98 4.26 7.13 -13.57
CA ALA A 98 4.87 7.16 -14.89
C ALA A 98 4.52 5.87 -15.67
N SER A 99 3.91 6.03 -16.82
CA SER A 99 3.67 4.96 -17.81
C SER A 99 4.03 5.46 -19.21
N SER A 100 4.60 4.58 -20.02
CA SER A 100 5.09 4.76 -21.40
C SER A 100 4.11 5.49 -22.33
N ALA A 101 4.65 6.29 -23.24
CA ALA A 101 3.99 7.30 -24.04
C ALA A 101 3.00 6.77 -25.11
N PRO A 102 1.71 7.13 -24.99
CA PRO A 102 0.76 7.20 -26.10
C PRO A 102 0.73 8.60 -26.71
N GLY A 103 0.07 8.77 -27.86
CA GLY A 103 -0.10 10.07 -28.52
C GLY A 103 -0.74 11.13 -27.61
N PRO A 104 -0.58 12.44 -27.90
CA PRO A 104 -0.93 13.51 -26.95
C PRO A 104 -2.41 13.52 -26.52
N GLU A 105 -3.33 13.13 -27.37
CA GLU A 105 -4.76 13.11 -27.09
C GLU A 105 -5.17 11.88 -26.24
N GLU A 106 -4.66 10.71 -26.60
CA GLU A 106 -4.84 9.48 -25.81
C GLU A 106 -4.14 9.58 -24.43
N ALA A 107 -2.99 10.28 -24.39
CA ALA A 107 -2.28 10.54 -23.15
C ALA A 107 -3.10 11.43 -22.19
N ALA A 108 -3.80 12.45 -22.70
CA ALA A 108 -4.66 13.32 -21.92
C ALA A 108 -5.85 12.56 -21.32
N VAL A 109 -6.57 11.78 -22.12
CA VAL A 109 -7.70 10.95 -21.67
C VAL A 109 -7.25 9.92 -20.65
N ARG A 110 -6.11 9.26 -20.90
CA ARG A 110 -5.55 8.28 -19.94
C ARG A 110 -5.14 8.93 -18.62
N LYS A 111 -4.51 10.10 -18.66
CA LYS A 111 -4.14 10.87 -17.47
C LYS A 111 -5.37 11.23 -16.64
N GLU A 112 -6.45 11.58 -17.30
CA GLU A 112 -7.71 11.92 -16.67
C GLU A 112 -8.39 10.70 -16.00
N HIS A 113 -8.46 9.55 -16.68
CA HIS A 113 -8.98 8.32 -16.10
C HIS A 113 -8.14 7.84 -14.91
N LEU A 114 -6.80 7.94 -15.00
CA LEU A 114 -5.92 7.63 -13.89
C LEU A 114 -6.15 8.57 -12.70
N ALA A 115 -6.47 9.83 -12.98
CA ALA A 115 -6.80 10.79 -11.96
C ALA A 115 -8.11 10.47 -11.25
N LEU A 116 -9.15 10.09 -12.02
CA LEU A 116 -10.43 9.66 -11.46
C LEU A 116 -10.28 8.36 -10.66
N LEU A 117 -9.50 7.40 -11.17
CA LEU A 117 -9.22 6.16 -10.44
C LEU A 117 -8.49 6.45 -9.12
N GLY A 118 -7.52 7.36 -9.13
CA GLY A 118 -6.85 7.82 -7.91
C GLY A 118 -7.85 8.37 -6.90
N ARG A 119 -8.74 9.28 -7.32
CA ARG A 119 -9.81 9.83 -6.46
C ARG A 119 -10.76 8.76 -5.93
N ALA A 120 -11.16 7.80 -6.77
CA ALA A 120 -12.02 6.70 -6.36
C ALA A 120 -11.35 5.78 -5.32
N LEU A 121 -10.06 5.46 -5.50
CA LEU A 121 -9.27 4.74 -4.49
C LEU A 121 -9.22 5.51 -3.18
N ASP A 122 -9.22 6.82 -3.26
CA ASP A 122 -9.15 7.74 -2.14
C ASP A 122 -10.40 7.70 -1.27
N LEU A 123 -11.52 7.60 -1.89
CA LEU A 123 -12.81 7.52 -1.22
C LEU A 123 -13.11 6.12 -0.64
N LEU A 124 -12.30 5.12 -0.98
CA LEU A 124 -12.47 3.78 -0.40
C LEU A 124 -12.13 3.78 1.10
N PRO A 125 -12.90 3.05 1.92
CA PRO A 125 -12.48 2.68 3.27
C PRO A 125 -11.10 2.04 3.27
N GLU A 126 -10.31 2.31 4.32
CA GLU A 126 -8.91 1.90 4.43
C GLU A 126 -8.70 0.39 4.21
N ASP A 127 -9.54 -0.44 4.81
CA ASP A 127 -9.51 -1.90 4.67
C ASP A 127 -9.73 -2.39 3.23
N LYS A 128 -10.61 -1.71 2.47
CA LYS A 128 -10.85 -2.02 1.06
C LYS A 128 -9.73 -1.49 0.17
N ARG A 129 -9.18 -0.32 0.49
CA ARG A 129 -8.03 0.24 -0.21
C ARG A 129 -6.82 -0.66 -0.06
N GLU A 130 -6.51 -1.07 1.17
CA GLU A 130 -5.35 -1.93 1.46
C GLU A 130 -5.39 -3.24 0.69
N ILE A 131 -6.52 -3.94 0.71
CA ILE A 131 -6.62 -5.24 0.03
C ILE A 131 -6.45 -5.12 -1.49
N LEU A 132 -6.89 -4.00 -2.10
CA LEU A 132 -6.64 -3.70 -3.51
C LEU A 132 -5.17 -3.35 -3.76
N VAL A 133 -4.56 -2.57 -2.89
CA VAL A 133 -3.14 -2.23 -3.00
C VAL A 133 -2.30 -3.50 -2.95
N LEU A 134 -2.51 -4.38 -1.98
CA LEU A 134 -1.77 -5.64 -1.86
C LEU A 134 -2.01 -6.57 -3.06
N SER A 135 -3.25 -6.71 -3.52
CA SER A 135 -3.59 -7.68 -4.57
C SER A 135 -3.30 -7.19 -5.99
N ARG A 136 -3.43 -5.88 -6.28
CA ARG A 136 -3.35 -5.33 -7.64
C ARG A 136 -2.09 -4.52 -7.90
N PHE A 137 -1.60 -3.78 -6.90
CA PHE A 137 -0.41 -2.93 -7.07
C PHE A 137 0.87 -3.63 -6.58
N GLN A 138 0.76 -4.53 -5.59
CA GLN A 138 1.88 -5.32 -5.10
C GLN A 138 1.87 -6.75 -5.67
N GLU A 139 0.85 -7.11 -6.44
CA GLU A 139 0.70 -8.41 -7.12
C GLU A 139 0.88 -9.62 -6.20
N MET A 140 0.52 -9.46 -4.93
CA MET A 140 0.65 -10.51 -3.92
C MET A 140 -0.37 -11.62 -4.17
N LYS A 141 0.06 -12.86 -3.93
CA LYS A 141 -0.84 -14.02 -3.93
C LYS A 141 -1.82 -13.95 -2.76
N TYR A 142 -3.00 -14.51 -2.92
CA TYR A 142 -4.03 -14.46 -1.88
C TYR A 142 -3.60 -15.16 -0.59
N GLU A 143 -2.75 -16.17 -0.67
CA GLU A 143 -2.14 -16.84 0.48
C GLU A 143 -1.21 -15.89 1.27
N GLU A 144 -0.45 -15.08 0.57
CA GLU A 144 0.41 -14.07 1.17
C GLU A 144 -0.40 -12.94 1.81
N ILE A 145 -1.44 -12.46 1.12
CA ILE A 145 -2.37 -11.44 1.68
C ILE A 145 -3.08 -11.99 2.92
N ALA A 146 -3.50 -13.25 2.90
CA ALA A 146 -4.11 -13.92 4.05
C ALA A 146 -3.17 -13.92 5.27
N ALA A 147 -1.87 -14.18 5.05
CA ALA A 147 -0.85 -14.11 6.09
C ALA A 147 -0.65 -12.68 6.60
N VAL A 148 -0.60 -11.67 5.71
CA VAL A 148 -0.47 -10.24 6.08
C VAL A 148 -1.64 -9.80 6.94
N LEU A 149 -2.87 -10.06 6.51
CA LEU A 149 -4.10 -9.59 7.15
C LEU A 149 -4.62 -10.55 8.24
N ARG A 150 -3.89 -11.63 8.53
CA ARG A 150 -4.24 -12.67 9.52
C ARG A 150 -5.67 -13.18 9.37
N CYS A 151 -6.04 -13.56 8.14
CA CYS A 151 -7.35 -14.10 7.84
C CYS A 151 -7.24 -15.29 6.88
N GLU A 152 -8.34 -15.98 6.62
CA GLU A 152 -8.38 -17.10 5.67
C GLU A 152 -8.35 -16.61 4.22
N VAL A 153 -7.80 -17.43 3.31
CA VAL A 153 -7.75 -17.15 1.86
C VAL A 153 -9.16 -16.93 1.28
N ALA A 154 -10.14 -17.68 1.76
CA ALA A 154 -11.54 -17.48 1.36
C ALA A 154 -12.04 -16.07 1.72
N THR A 155 -11.66 -15.55 2.89
CA THR A 155 -11.95 -14.19 3.32
C THR A 155 -11.29 -13.16 2.41
N VAL A 156 -10.03 -13.37 2.01
CA VAL A 156 -9.31 -12.48 1.06
C VAL A 156 -10.08 -12.38 -0.26
N LYS A 157 -10.52 -13.52 -0.84
CA LYS A 157 -11.29 -13.54 -2.09
C LYS A 157 -12.55 -12.68 -2.01
N VAL A 158 -13.31 -12.84 -0.92
CA VAL A 158 -14.54 -12.05 -0.69
C VAL A 158 -14.24 -10.57 -0.51
N ARG A 159 -13.20 -10.23 0.27
CA ARG A 159 -12.80 -8.83 0.49
C ARG A 159 -12.33 -8.17 -0.80
N VAL A 160 -11.51 -8.83 -1.61
CA VAL A 160 -11.08 -8.32 -2.93
C VAL A 160 -12.28 -8.06 -3.82
N TYR A 161 -13.21 -9.02 -3.93
CA TYR A 161 -14.42 -8.85 -4.74
C TYR A 161 -15.24 -7.62 -4.29
N ARG A 162 -15.49 -7.49 -2.97
CA ARG A 162 -16.24 -6.35 -2.40
C ARG A 162 -15.51 -5.02 -2.60
N ALA A 163 -14.19 -5.02 -2.51
CA ALA A 163 -13.38 -3.82 -2.71
C ALA A 163 -13.39 -3.37 -4.17
N VAL A 164 -13.29 -4.29 -5.14
CA VAL A 164 -13.41 -3.98 -6.56
C VAL A 164 -14.79 -3.39 -6.86
N ARG A 165 -15.87 -4.00 -6.37
CA ARG A 165 -17.24 -3.49 -6.59
C ARG A 165 -17.45 -2.10 -5.99
N ALA A 166 -16.89 -1.84 -4.80
CA ALA A 166 -16.97 -0.52 -4.19
C ALA A 166 -16.18 0.51 -5.01
N LEU A 167 -14.99 0.15 -5.52
CA LEU A 167 -14.18 1.02 -6.38
C LEU A 167 -14.92 1.36 -7.69
N GLU A 168 -15.53 0.37 -8.33
CA GLU A 168 -16.34 0.56 -9.56
C GLU A 168 -17.47 1.56 -9.32
N GLN A 169 -18.20 1.42 -8.21
CA GLN A 169 -19.31 2.33 -7.87
C GLN A 169 -18.83 3.76 -7.65
N LEU A 170 -17.73 3.94 -6.92
CA LEU A 170 -17.14 5.26 -6.68
C LEU A 170 -16.63 5.89 -7.97
N PHE A 171 -15.94 5.11 -8.82
CA PHE A 171 -15.43 5.58 -10.10
C PHE A 171 -16.57 6.05 -11.02
N GLN A 172 -17.63 5.26 -11.17
CA GLN A 172 -18.81 5.61 -11.97
C GLN A 172 -19.54 6.86 -11.42
N GLY A 173 -19.56 7.04 -10.10
CA GLY A 173 -20.10 8.25 -9.46
C GLY A 173 -19.33 9.50 -9.89
N LEU A 174 -18.00 9.43 -9.79
CA LEU A 174 -17.11 10.54 -10.17
C LEU A 174 -17.16 10.86 -11.68
N GLU A 175 -17.33 9.85 -12.54
CA GLU A 175 -17.49 10.06 -13.99
C GLU A 175 -18.78 10.81 -14.31
N LYS A 176 -19.90 10.49 -13.64
CA LYS A 176 -21.20 11.16 -13.81
C LYS A 176 -21.17 12.61 -13.33
N GLU A 177 -20.57 12.86 -12.16
CA GLU A 177 -20.41 14.22 -11.63
C GLU A 177 -19.63 15.13 -12.57
N LYS A 178 -18.66 14.58 -13.29
CA LYS A 178 -17.86 15.32 -14.26
C LYS A 178 -18.61 15.62 -15.55
N ALA A 179 -19.54 14.73 -15.95
CA ALA A 179 -20.32 14.87 -17.20
C ALA A 179 -21.54 15.80 -17.04
N SER A 180 -21.86 16.24 -15.83
CA SER A 180 -22.98 17.13 -15.48
C SER A 180 -22.54 18.56 -15.34
#